data_0666ad87f8c1cc8305d9303de373318f
#
_entry.id   0666ad87f8c1cc8305d9303de373318f
#
_cell.length_a   1.000
_cell.length_b   1.000
_cell.length_c   1.000
_cell.angle_alpha   90.00
_cell.angle_beta   90.00
_cell.angle_gamma   90.00
#
_symmetry.space_group_name_H-M   'P 1'
#
loop_
_entity.id
_entity.type
_entity.pdbx_description
1 polymer ?
#
loop_
_entity_poly.entity_id
_entity_poly.type
_entity_poly.pdbx_seq_one_letter_code
_entity_poly.pdbx_strand_id
1 'polypeptide(L)'
;MGKITSCCGCYKMLYLCYKRREWKHMDLTILAPIGAVLALLFAIFQAKKVMSEDEGTDLMKSLSQKIRTGADAYLKRQYKSVAIVFVVLVIIFAILAAFGQVNTFVPVAFVTGGVFSALSGYCGMKIATAANARTANAAHHSLNKGLKVAFSAGSVMGFTVVGLGLLDTSIWFYILKMVYGDNAQAIASALVTFGMGASTMALFARVGGGIFTKAADVGADLVGKVEAGIPEDDPRNPAVIADNVGDNVGDVAGMGADLYESYAGARLSSMALGVSAGLGFQGMMIPMALCALGIFASIIGSFFVKTEEGADQKKLLGSLRKGTYISSVLVIIAAFVLIKVSGLGMGLFVAIISGLLAGVLIGYFTEYYTSDS
;
A
#
# COMPACT_ATOMS: atom_id res chain seq x y z
N MET A 1 -44.13 -33.39 -39.40
CA MET A 1 -43.62 -31.99 -39.32
C MET A 1 -44.28 -31.30 -38.11
N GLY A 2 -43.70 -31.42 -36.92
CA GLY A 2 -44.39 -30.87 -35.73
C GLY A 2 -43.62 -31.07 -34.44
N LYS A 3 -42.25 -30.94 -34.40
CA LYS A 3 -41.45 -31.05 -33.16
C LYS A 3 -40.19 -30.19 -33.13
N ILE A 4 -40.01 -29.21 -34.01
CA ILE A 4 -38.81 -28.35 -34.05
C ILE A 4 -39.05 -26.92 -33.53
N THR A 5 -40.33 -26.54 -33.32
CA THR A 5 -40.69 -25.18 -32.85
C THR A 5 -40.61 -24.98 -31.34
N SER A 6 -40.45 -26.05 -30.54
CA SER A 6 -40.39 -25.96 -29.08
C SER A 6 -38.98 -25.60 -28.51
N CYS A 7 -37.91 -25.90 -29.24
CA CYS A 7 -36.55 -25.58 -28.79
C CYS A 7 -36.15 -24.11 -28.98
N CYS A 8 -36.72 -23.44 -29.99
CA CYS A 8 -36.41 -22.05 -30.29
C CYS A 8 -37.00 -21.08 -29.21
N GLY A 9 -38.12 -21.44 -28.59
CA GLY A 9 -38.74 -20.70 -27.49
C GLY A 9 -37.92 -20.77 -26.20
N CYS A 10 -37.38 -21.94 -25.87
CA CYS A 10 -36.47 -22.13 -24.70
C CYS A 10 -35.15 -21.39 -24.87
N TYR A 11 -34.57 -21.42 -26.07
CA TYR A 11 -33.31 -20.69 -26.34
C TYR A 11 -33.52 -19.17 -26.30
N LYS A 12 -34.67 -18.68 -26.83
CA LYS A 12 -35.05 -17.28 -26.76
C LYS A 12 -35.41 -16.83 -25.34
N MET A 13 -35.98 -17.73 -24.55
CA MET A 13 -36.29 -17.49 -23.12
C MET A 13 -35.04 -17.54 -22.26
N LEU A 14 -34.10 -18.45 -22.51
CA LEU A 14 -32.76 -18.50 -21.91
C LEU A 14 -31.92 -17.29 -22.34
N TYR A 15 -31.97 -16.87 -23.60
CA TYR A 15 -31.33 -15.66 -24.11
C TYR A 15 -31.95 -14.39 -23.54
N LEU A 16 -33.27 -14.34 -23.36
CA LEU A 16 -33.97 -13.22 -22.70
C LEU A 16 -33.77 -13.24 -21.18
N CYS A 17 -33.65 -14.41 -20.53
CA CYS A 17 -33.23 -14.52 -19.14
C CYS A 17 -31.73 -14.16 -18.97
N TYR A 18 -30.87 -14.53 -19.92
CA TYR A 18 -29.49 -14.10 -19.96
C TYR A 18 -29.39 -12.59 -20.23
N LYS A 19 -30.21 -12.05 -21.17
CA LYS A 19 -30.27 -10.62 -21.48
C LYS A 19 -31.00 -9.80 -20.40
N ARG A 20 -31.91 -10.42 -19.63
CA ARG A 20 -32.52 -9.81 -18.44
C ARG A 20 -31.61 -9.88 -17.21
N ARG A 21 -30.57 -10.68 -17.26
CA ARG A 21 -29.44 -10.68 -16.34
C ARG A 21 -28.31 -9.72 -16.74
N GLU A 22 -28.43 -8.99 -17.82
CA GLU A 22 -27.84 -7.67 -17.94
C GLU A 22 -28.56 -6.75 -16.94
N TRP A 23 -28.37 -7.13 -15.67
CA TRP A 23 -28.52 -6.18 -14.60
C TRP A 23 -27.74 -4.94 -15.03
N LYS A 24 -28.38 -3.78 -15.03
CA LYS A 24 -27.66 -2.51 -14.87
C LYS A 24 -26.52 -2.82 -13.95
N HIS A 25 -25.35 -3.12 -14.51
CA HIS A 25 -24.15 -3.29 -13.74
C HIS A 25 -23.99 -1.97 -13.03
N MET A 26 -24.38 -1.94 -11.77
CA MET A 26 -23.93 -0.91 -10.85
C MET A 26 -22.42 -0.98 -11.02
N ASP A 27 -21.86 0.06 -11.64
CA ASP A 27 -20.46 0.03 -12.11
C ASP A 27 -19.60 -0.08 -10.86
N LEU A 28 -19.41 -1.33 -10.38
CA LEU A 28 -18.63 -1.63 -9.14
C LEU A 28 -17.24 -1.03 -9.23
N THR A 29 -16.79 -0.69 -10.43
CA THR A 29 -15.54 0.03 -10.64
C THR A 29 -15.53 1.40 -10.00
N ILE A 30 -16.70 2.05 -9.81
CA ILE A 30 -16.81 3.36 -9.16
C ILE A 30 -16.47 3.29 -7.65
N LEU A 31 -16.54 2.10 -7.04
CA LEU A 31 -16.11 1.90 -5.66
C LEU A 31 -14.61 2.14 -5.49
N ALA A 32 -13.81 1.87 -6.53
CA ALA A 32 -12.37 2.02 -6.46
C ALA A 32 -11.92 3.48 -6.28
N PRO A 33 -12.31 4.45 -7.13
CA PRO A 33 -11.97 5.85 -6.88
C PRO A 33 -12.59 6.40 -5.59
N ILE A 34 -13.80 5.98 -5.21
CA ILE A 34 -14.41 6.38 -3.94
C ILE A 34 -13.58 5.86 -2.76
N GLY A 35 -13.21 4.58 -2.76
CA GLY A 35 -12.36 4.00 -1.74
C GLY A 35 -10.98 4.68 -1.66
N ALA A 36 -10.38 4.99 -2.82
CA ALA A 36 -9.10 5.69 -2.90
C ALA A 36 -9.18 7.10 -2.26
N VAL A 37 -10.20 7.88 -2.62
CA VAL A 37 -10.41 9.22 -2.03
C VAL A 37 -10.67 9.12 -0.54
N LEU A 38 -11.47 8.17 -0.09
CA LEU A 38 -11.74 7.94 1.33
C LEU A 38 -10.45 7.60 2.10
N ALA A 39 -9.59 6.72 1.54
CA ALA A 39 -8.30 6.39 2.16
C ALA A 39 -7.42 7.63 2.34
N LEU A 40 -7.31 8.46 1.30
CA LEU A 40 -6.51 9.68 1.34
C LEU A 40 -7.09 10.72 2.33
N LEU A 41 -8.41 10.89 2.37
CA LEU A 41 -9.06 11.77 3.35
C LEU A 41 -8.82 11.27 4.79
N PHE A 42 -8.89 9.96 5.01
CA PHE A 42 -8.61 9.37 6.31
C PHE A 42 -7.12 9.52 6.69
N ALA A 43 -6.20 9.36 5.74
CA ALA A 43 -4.78 9.63 5.95
C ALA A 43 -4.54 11.09 6.37
N ILE A 44 -5.17 12.06 5.70
CA ILE A 44 -5.09 13.48 6.06
C ILE A 44 -5.66 13.74 7.46
N PHE A 45 -6.78 13.10 7.81
CA PHE A 45 -7.38 13.22 9.15
C PHE A 45 -6.43 12.70 10.23
N GLN A 46 -5.84 11.51 10.01
CA GLN A 46 -4.87 10.94 10.96
C GLN A 46 -3.58 11.78 11.04
N ALA A 47 -3.09 12.31 9.91
CA ALA A 47 -1.93 13.20 9.90
C ALA A 47 -2.18 14.47 10.72
N LYS A 48 -3.33 15.11 10.56
CA LYS A 48 -3.70 16.28 11.37
C LYS A 48 -3.75 15.94 12.85
N LYS A 49 -4.28 14.77 13.21
CA LYS A 49 -4.35 14.30 14.60
C LYS A 49 -2.96 14.10 15.18
N VAL A 50 -2.03 13.47 14.45
CA VAL A 50 -0.64 13.30 14.90
C VAL A 50 0.05 14.65 15.05
N MET A 51 -0.13 15.56 14.09
CA MET A 51 0.48 16.88 14.12
C MET A 51 -0.06 17.81 15.24
N SER A 52 -1.23 17.51 15.82
CA SER A 52 -1.79 18.26 16.95
C SER A 52 -1.21 17.83 18.30
N GLU A 53 -0.49 16.70 18.37
CA GLU A 53 0.17 16.27 19.60
C GLU A 53 1.47 17.07 19.84
N ASP A 54 1.81 17.28 21.10
CA ASP A 54 3.00 18.05 21.50
C ASP A 54 4.29 17.28 21.24
N GLU A 55 5.32 17.97 20.74
CA GLU A 55 6.66 17.42 20.51
C GLU A 55 7.49 17.27 21.78
N GLY A 56 7.03 17.79 22.91
CA GLY A 56 7.73 17.73 24.19
C GLY A 56 8.73 18.85 24.40
N THR A 57 9.87 18.53 25.04
CA THR A 57 10.89 19.50 25.45
C THR A 57 11.60 20.17 24.26
N ASP A 58 12.25 21.30 24.49
CA ASP A 58 13.01 21.99 23.44
C ASP A 58 14.18 21.14 22.91
N LEU A 59 14.75 20.27 23.74
CA LEU A 59 15.78 19.30 23.30
C LEU A 59 15.15 18.28 22.33
N MET A 60 13.99 17.71 22.63
CA MET A 60 13.28 16.77 21.75
C MET A 60 12.93 17.43 20.41
N LYS A 61 12.46 18.69 20.43
CA LYS A 61 12.19 19.47 19.21
C LYS A 61 13.45 19.67 18.37
N SER A 62 14.56 20.05 19.01
CA SER A 62 15.85 20.25 18.34
C SER A 62 16.37 18.96 17.68
N LEU A 63 16.35 17.83 18.39
CA LEU A 63 16.76 16.53 17.85
C LEU A 63 15.86 16.09 16.69
N SER A 64 14.53 16.18 16.87
CA SER A 64 13.58 15.87 15.82
C SER A 64 13.79 16.73 14.56
N GLN A 65 14.12 18.02 14.71
CA GLN A 65 14.41 18.89 13.58
C GLN A 65 15.68 18.48 12.83
N LYS A 66 16.71 18.03 13.53
CA LYS A 66 17.95 17.51 12.91
C LYS A 66 17.66 16.25 12.09
N ILE A 67 16.87 15.32 12.64
CA ILE A 67 16.45 14.09 11.95
C ILE A 67 15.64 14.44 10.69
N ARG A 68 14.67 15.35 10.78
CA ARG A 68 13.90 15.83 9.63
C ARG A 68 14.78 16.41 8.52
N THR A 69 15.76 17.24 8.92
CA THR A 69 16.69 17.87 7.97
C THR A 69 17.55 16.81 7.26
N GLY A 70 18.08 15.83 8.00
CA GLY A 70 18.84 14.71 7.43
C GLY A 70 18.01 13.86 6.48
N ALA A 71 16.80 13.51 6.90
CA ALA A 71 15.84 12.75 6.09
C ALA A 71 15.47 13.47 4.78
N ASP A 72 15.25 14.77 4.83
CA ASP A 72 14.97 15.59 3.64
C ASP A 72 16.17 15.67 2.68
N ALA A 73 17.37 15.80 3.23
CA ALA A 73 18.61 15.81 2.44
C ALA A 73 18.80 14.48 1.70
N TYR A 74 18.56 13.37 2.38
CA TYR A 74 18.62 12.04 1.78
C TYR A 74 17.60 11.88 0.65
N LEU A 75 16.31 12.14 0.90
CA LEU A 75 15.28 12.00 -0.13
C LEU A 75 15.57 12.83 -1.36
N LYS A 76 15.99 14.08 -1.16
CA LYS A 76 16.35 14.97 -2.29
C LYS A 76 17.47 14.37 -3.13
N ARG A 77 18.47 13.78 -2.50
CA ARG A 77 19.59 13.13 -3.20
C ARG A 77 19.15 11.87 -3.92
N GLN A 78 18.40 11.01 -3.23
CA GLN A 78 17.91 9.76 -3.78
C GLN A 78 16.99 9.99 -4.98
N TYR A 79 15.97 10.84 -4.84
CA TYR A 79 15.03 11.10 -5.93
C TYR A 79 15.70 11.73 -7.15
N LYS A 80 16.72 12.59 -6.95
CA LYS A 80 17.53 13.09 -8.06
C LYS A 80 18.25 11.96 -8.81
N SER A 81 18.84 11.00 -8.09
CA SER A 81 19.55 9.86 -8.70
C SER A 81 18.57 8.92 -9.42
N VAL A 82 17.42 8.62 -8.80
CA VAL A 82 16.38 7.78 -9.40
C VAL A 82 15.76 8.45 -10.63
N ALA A 83 15.55 9.77 -10.61
CA ALA A 83 15.01 10.48 -11.76
C ALA A 83 15.90 10.33 -13.00
N ILE A 84 17.22 10.30 -12.86
CA ILE A 84 18.13 10.05 -13.98
C ILE A 84 17.88 8.68 -14.59
N VAL A 85 17.75 7.63 -13.76
CA VAL A 85 17.44 6.27 -14.21
C VAL A 85 16.07 6.22 -14.90
N PHE A 86 15.08 6.88 -14.32
CA PHE A 86 13.74 6.95 -14.91
C PHE A 86 13.75 7.59 -16.29
N VAL A 87 14.47 8.71 -16.49
CA VAL A 87 14.61 9.35 -17.79
C VAL A 87 15.20 8.39 -18.82
N VAL A 88 16.26 7.65 -18.47
CA VAL A 88 16.88 6.68 -19.38
C VAL A 88 15.90 5.57 -19.75
N LEU A 89 15.20 4.99 -18.75
CA LEU A 89 14.23 3.92 -18.99
C LEU A 89 13.02 4.40 -19.79
N VAL A 90 12.53 5.62 -19.57
CA VAL A 90 11.44 6.22 -20.34
C VAL A 90 11.84 6.39 -21.82
N ILE A 91 13.06 6.85 -22.09
CA ILE A 91 13.57 6.93 -23.47
C ILE A 91 13.61 5.56 -24.12
N ILE A 92 14.11 4.54 -23.42
CA ILE A 92 14.14 3.15 -23.94
C ILE A 92 12.71 2.67 -24.24
N PHE A 93 11.77 2.82 -23.30
CA PHE A 93 10.38 2.41 -23.53
C PHE A 93 9.69 3.22 -24.64
N ALA A 94 10.00 4.52 -24.78
CA ALA A 94 9.48 5.32 -25.88
C ALA A 94 9.98 4.83 -27.24
N ILE A 95 11.25 4.45 -27.35
CA ILE A 95 11.83 3.86 -28.56
C ILE A 95 11.15 2.51 -28.85
N LEU A 96 11.01 1.62 -27.86
CA LEU A 96 10.35 0.33 -28.04
C LEU A 96 8.88 0.49 -28.44
N ALA A 97 8.19 1.49 -27.89
CA ALA A 97 6.81 1.81 -28.26
C ALA A 97 6.72 2.33 -29.72
N ALA A 98 7.67 3.15 -30.16
CA ALA A 98 7.74 3.64 -31.53
C ALA A 98 7.96 2.49 -32.53
N PHE A 99 8.71 1.47 -32.17
CA PHE A 99 8.90 0.23 -32.97
C PHE A 99 7.75 -0.80 -32.83
N GLY A 100 6.70 -0.47 -32.06
CA GLY A 100 5.55 -1.38 -31.85
C GLY A 100 5.83 -2.61 -30.99
N GLN A 101 6.98 -2.66 -30.30
CA GLN A 101 7.35 -3.79 -29.43
C GLN A 101 6.62 -3.78 -28.10
N VAL A 102 6.20 -2.61 -27.63
CA VAL A 102 5.41 -2.41 -26.41
C VAL A 102 4.25 -1.46 -26.69
N ASN A 103 3.25 -1.47 -25.79
CA ASN A 103 2.10 -0.58 -25.91
C ASN A 103 2.54 0.90 -25.79
N THR A 104 1.93 1.77 -26.58
CA THR A 104 2.22 3.22 -26.63
C THR A 104 2.06 3.93 -25.25
N PHE A 105 1.22 3.37 -24.37
CA PHE A 105 1.01 3.91 -23.02
C PHE A 105 2.10 3.53 -22.00
N VAL A 106 2.96 2.55 -22.33
CA VAL A 106 3.99 2.04 -21.40
C VAL A 106 4.89 3.13 -20.84
N PRO A 107 5.47 4.05 -21.63
CA PRO A 107 6.35 5.10 -21.08
C PRO A 107 5.65 5.99 -20.07
N VAL A 108 4.39 6.37 -20.33
CA VAL A 108 3.61 7.24 -19.45
C VAL A 108 3.16 6.48 -18.19
N ALA A 109 2.69 5.24 -18.34
CA ALA A 109 2.30 4.38 -17.23
C ALA A 109 3.49 4.08 -16.30
N PHE A 110 4.68 3.87 -16.88
CA PHE A 110 5.91 3.69 -16.11
C PHE A 110 6.22 4.91 -15.23
N VAL A 111 6.13 6.11 -15.79
CA VAL A 111 6.38 7.36 -15.03
C VAL A 111 5.35 7.54 -13.91
N THR A 112 4.06 7.35 -14.18
CA THR A 112 3.01 7.52 -13.16
C THR A 112 3.17 6.54 -12.01
N GLY A 113 3.40 5.24 -12.30
CA GLY A 113 3.64 4.23 -11.27
C GLY A 113 4.83 4.59 -10.37
N GLY A 114 5.94 5.05 -10.96
CA GLY A 114 7.10 5.50 -10.19
C GLY A 114 6.83 6.74 -9.35
N VAL A 115 6.11 7.73 -9.90
CA VAL A 115 5.77 8.97 -9.16
C VAL A 115 4.84 8.66 -7.97
N PHE A 116 3.81 7.84 -8.15
CA PHE A 116 2.91 7.49 -7.04
C PHE A 116 3.61 6.65 -5.97
N SER A 117 4.52 5.74 -6.36
CA SER A 117 5.37 5.00 -5.42
C SER A 117 6.29 5.93 -4.63
N ALA A 118 6.99 6.85 -5.31
CA ALA A 118 7.83 7.86 -4.67
C ALA A 118 7.05 8.76 -3.70
N LEU A 119 5.85 9.19 -4.10
CA LEU A 119 4.97 10.03 -3.28
C LEU A 119 4.51 9.29 -2.02
N SER A 120 4.24 7.99 -2.11
CA SER A 120 3.88 7.16 -0.96
C SER A 120 5.00 7.12 0.08
N GLY A 121 6.23 6.83 -0.36
CA GLY A 121 7.41 6.84 0.52
C GLY A 121 7.70 8.22 1.11
N TYR A 122 7.55 9.29 0.31
CA TYR A 122 7.72 10.66 0.77
C TYR A 122 6.72 11.04 1.88
N CYS A 123 5.43 10.80 1.66
CA CYS A 123 4.39 11.10 2.65
C CYS A 123 4.59 10.30 3.94
N GLY A 124 4.92 9.00 3.80
CA GLY A 124 5.21 8.13 4.94
C GLY A 124 6.36 8.66 5.79
N MET A 125 7.49 9.01 5.17
CA MET A 125 8.64 9.51 5.89
C MET A 125 8.39 10.87 6.55
N LYS A 126 7.68 11.78 5.86
CA LYS A 126 7.34 13.08 6.44
C LYS A 126 6.52 12.96 7.71
N ILE A 127 5.53 12.07 7.75
CA ILE A 127 4.74 11.86 8.94
C ILE A 127 5.51 11.10 10.03
N ALA A 128 6.32 10.11 9.67
CA ALA A 128 7.11 9.34 10.64
C ALA A 128 8.10 10.24 11.38
N THR A 129 8.92 11.00 10.66
CA THR A 129 9.88 11.94 11.27
C THR A 129 9.20 13.04 12.09
N ALA A 130 7.97 13.43 11.71
CA ALA A 130 7.18 14.37 12.50
C ALA A 130 6.57 13.71 13.75
N ALA A 131 6.31 12.41 13.72
CA ALA A 131 5.69 11.66 14.82
C ALA A 131 6.68 11.21 15.89
N ASN A 132 7.97 11.07 15.59
CA ASN A 132 8.96 10.48 16.50
C ASN A 132 8.97 11.14 17.88
N ALA A 133 9.22 12.46 17.95
CA ALA A 133 9.22 13.19 19.23
C ALA A 133 7.84 13.19 19.88
N ARG A 134 6.75 13.32 19.10
CA ARG A 134 5.38 13.30 19.59
C ARG A 134 5.00 11.97 20.24
N THR A 135 5.45 10.86 19.61
CA THR A 135 5.25 9.51 20.15
C THR A 135 6.02 9.33 21.46
N ALA A 136 7.30 9.73 21.48
CA ALA A 136 8.11 9.66 22.68
C ALA A 136 7.54 10.50 23.84
N ASN A 137 7.13 11.74 23.57
CA ASN A 137 6.49 12.60 24.55
C ASN A 137 5.16 12.03 25.05
N ALA A 138 4.34 11.52 24.14
CA ALA A 138 3.06 10.89 24.52
C ALA A 138 3.27 9.63 25.36
N ALA A 139 4.27 8.79 25.03
CA ALA A 139 4.60 7.56 25.75
C ALA A 139 5.15 7.84 27.15
N HIS A 140 5.85 8.96 27.35
CA HIS A 140 6.32 9.40 28.66
C HIS A 140 5.17 9.63 29.65
N HIS A 141 4.00 10.06 29.16
CA HIS A 141 2.83 10.32 30.00
C HIS A 141 1.88 9.13 30.08
N SER A 142 1.72 8.36 28.98
CA SER A 142 0.79 7.24 28.90
C SER A 142 1.20 6.30 27.75
N LEU A 143 1.39 5.03 28.07
CA LEU A 143 1.75 4.01 27.08
C LEU A 143 0.67 3.89 25.99
N ASN A 144 -0.62 3.91 26.38
CA ASN A 144 -1.73 3.85 25.44
C ASN A 144 -1.78 5.09 24.53
N LYS A 145 -1.43 6.28 25.06
CA LYS A 145 -1.36 7.50 24.26
C LYS A 145 -0.20 7.41 23.25
N GLY A 146 0.98 6.95 23.68
CA GLY A 146 2.13 6.70 22.81
C GLY A 146 1.80 5.74 21.68
N LEU A 147 1.17 4.59 22.00
CA LEU A 147 0.73 3.61 20.99
C LEU A 147 -0.24 4.23 19.98
N LYS A 148 -1.21 5.02 20.45
CA LYS A 148 -2.19 5.68 19.55
C LYS A 148 -1.52 6.67 18.59
N VAL A 149 -0.55 7.45 19.06
CA VAL A 149 0.20 8.40 18.20
C VAL A 149 1.03 7.63 17.17
N ALA A 150 1.80 6.63 17.59
CA ALA A 150 2.60 5.79 16.70
C ALA A 150 1.74 5.06 15.66
N PHE A 151 0.66 4.41 16.09
CA PHE A 151 -0.27 3.72 15.20
C PHE A 151 -0.97 4.67 14.23
N SER A 152 -1.36 5.88 14.69
CA SER A 152 -1.93 6.89 13.81
C SER A 152 -0.94 7.34 12.74
N ALA A 153 0.34 7.53 13.09
CA ALA A 153 1.39 7.86 12.12
C ALA A 153 1.62 6.76 11.09
N GLY A 154 1.72 5.49 11.53
CA GLY A 154 1.81 4.34 10.62
C GLY A 154 0.57 4.19 9.73
N SER A 155 -0.61 4.48 10.28
CA SER A 155 -1.87 4.48 9.50
C SER A 155 -1.86 5.51 8.38
N VAL A 156 -1.28 6.71 8.58
CA VAL A 156 -1.14 7.72 7.51
C VAL A 156 -0.41 7.14 6.32
N MET A 157 0.72 6.48 6.56
CA MET A 157 1.48 5.84 5.50
C MET A 157 0.67 4.73 4.81
N GLY A 158 0.10 3.80 5.58
CA GLY A 158 -0.68 2.69 5.04
C GLY A 158 -1.85 3.16 4.18
N PHE A 159 -2.66 4.13 4.66
CA PHE A 159 -3.78 4.67 3.87
C PHE A 159 -3.33 5.52 2.68
N THR A 160 -2.16 6.17 2.74
CA THR A 160 -1.57 6.86 1.59
C THR A 160 -1.19 5.86 0.50
N VAL A 161 -0.50 4.76 0.86
CA VAL A 161 -0.11 3.69 -0.06
C VAL A 161 -1.32 3.09 -0.77
N VAL A 162 -2.32 2.61 0.00
CA VAL A 162 -3.49 1.95 -0.60
C VAL A 162 -4.38 2.94 -1.37
N GLY A 163 -4.49 4.17 -0.88
CA GLY A 163 -5.25 5.24 -1.52
C GLY A 163 -4.64 5.66 -2.85
N LEU A 164 -3.36 5.99 -2.88
CA LEU A 164 -2.65 6.36 -4.11
C LEU A 164 -2.60 5.19 -5.10
N GLY A 165 -2.33 3.96 -4.63
CA GLY A 165 -2.30 2.79 -5.48
C GLY A 165 -3.66 2.50 -6.14
N LEU A 166 -4.75 2.58 -5.38
CA LEU A 166 -6.08 2.36 -5.94
C LEU A 166 -6.52 3.49 -6.85
N LEU A 167 -6.14 4.75 -6.53
CA LEU A 167 -6.42 5.92 -7.35
C LEU A 167 -5.75 5.82 -8.72
N ASP A 168 -4.46 5.53 -8.75
CA ASP A 168 -3.67 5.43 -9.98
C ASP A 168 -4.21 4.31 -10.90
N THR A 169 -4.45 3.11 -10.34
CA THR A 169 -5.07 2.03 -11.12
C THR A 169 -6.46 2.42 -11.63
N SER A 170 -7.25 3.15 -10.85
CA SER A 170 -8.57 3.61 -11.28
C SER A 170 -8.46 4.58 -12.44
N ILE A 171 -7.56 5.55 -12.37
CA ILE A 171 -7.30 6.51 -13.45
C ILE A 171 -6.93 5.77 -14.74
N TRP A 172 -5.93 4.86 -14.66
CA TRP A 172 -5.50 4.09 -15.83
C TRP A 172 -6.58 3.16 -16.36
N PHE A 173 -7.36 2.53 -15.48
CA PHE A 173 -8.48 1.69 -15.90
C PHE A 173 -9.50 2.47 -16.73
N TYR A 174 -9.90 3.66 -16.30
CA TYR A 174 -10.87 4.48 -17.05
C TYR A 174 -10.28 5.05 -18.35
N ILE A 175 -9.00 5.48 -18.35
CA ILE A 175 -8.33 5.92 -19.57
C ILE A 175 -8.27 4.80 -20.60
N LEU A 176 -7.83 3.60 -20.20
CA LEU A 176 -7.72 2.45 -21.10
C LEU A 176 -9.09 1.94 -21.54
N LYS A 177 -10.12 2.02 -20.70
CA LYS A 177 -11.51 1.72 -21.09
C LYS A 177 -12.02 2.67 -22.17
N MET A 178 -11.68 3.96 -22.10
CA MET A 178 -12.02 4.91 -23.16
C MET A 178 -11.31 4.61 -24.48
N VAL A 179 -10.08 4.10 -24.43
CA VAL A 179 -9.27 3.84 -25.63
C VAL A 179 -9.59 2.49 -26.26
N TYR A 180 -9.68 1.42 -25.44
CA TYR A 180 -9.86 0.04 -25.90
C TYR A 180 -11.31 -0.44 -25.83
N GLY A 181 -12.24 0.40 -25.37
CA GLY A 181 -13.64 0.03 -25.23
C GLY A 181 -13.82 -1.18 -24.31
N ASP A 182 -14.56 -2.19 -24.81
CA ASP A 182 -14.87 -3.40 -24.04
C ASP A 182 -13.83 -4.54 -24.21
N ASN A 183 -12.62 -4.22 -24.67
CA ASN A 183 -11.55 -5.22 -24.78
C ASN A 183 -10.81 -5.39 -23.46
N ALA A 184 -11.35 -6.23 -22.56
CA ALA A 184 -10.80 -6.51 -21.24
C ALA A 184 -9.36 -7.02 -21.29
N GLN A 185 -9.00 -7.83 -22.31
CA GLN A 185 -7.65 -8.40 -22.46
C GLN A 185 -6.61 -7.32 -22.76
N ALA A 186 -6.93 -6.39 -23.68
CA ALA A 186 -6.03 -5.27 -23.99
C ALA A 186 -5.82 -4.34 -22.78
N ILE A 187 -6.89 -4.05 -22.04
CA ILE A 187 -6.83 -3.23 -20.82
C ILE A 187 -5.98 -3.91 -19.76
N ALA A 188 -6.21 -5.20 -19.47
CA ALA A 188 -5.44 -5.94 -18.48
C ALA A 188 -3.95 -5.99 -18.84
N SER A 189 -3.61 -6.26 -20.09
CA SER A 189 -2.22 -6.30 -20.56
C SER A 189 -1.53 -4.93 -20.43
N ALA A 190 -2.23 -3.85 -20.75
CA ALA A 190 -1.69 -2.49 -20.61
C ALA A 190 -1.50 -2.09 -19.13
N LEU A 191 -2.42 -2.50 -18.24
CA LEU A 191 -2.33 -2.24 -16.81
C LEU A 191 -1.13 -2.92 -16.14
N VAL A 192 -0.73 -4.13 -16.58
CA VAL A 192 0.44 -4.82 -16.00
C VAL A 192 1.71 -4.00 -16.16
N THR A 193 1.87 -3.27 -17.26
CA THR A 193 3.08 -2.47 -17.52
C THR A 193 3.25 -1.28 -16.59
N PHE A 194 2.16 -0.76 -16.02
CA PHE A 194 2.17 0.26 -14.98
C PHE A 194 2.94 -0.18 -13.73
N GLY A 195 2.82 -1.46 -13.33
CA GLY A 195 3.54 -2.02 -12.19
C GLY A 195 5.07 -1.92 -12.31
N MET A 196 5.62 -1.87 -13.53
CA MET A 196 7.07 -1.78 -13.74
C MET A 196 7.68 -0.48 -13.20
N GLY A 197 6.96 0.66 -13.32
CA GLY A 197 7.42 1.94 -12.77
C GLY A 197 7.45 1.93 -11.25
N ALA A 198 6.40 1.39 -10.63
CA ALA A 198 6.32 1.21 -9.19
C ALA A 198 7.44 0.32 -8.68
N SER A 199 7.70 -0.82 -9.36
CA SER A 199 8.74 -1.79 -9.01
C SER A 199 10.13 -1.17 -9.11
N THR A 200 10.41 -0.44 -10.17
CA THR A 200 11.70 0.26 -10.32
C THR A 200 11.93 1.27 -9.20
N MET A 201 10.92 2.09 -8.86
CA MET A 201 11.02 3.06 -7.77
C MET A 201 11.22 2.37 -6.42
N ALA A 202 10.47 1.31 -6.13
CA ALA A 202 10.56 0.54 -4.91
C ALA A 202 11.95 -0.10 -4.74
N LEU A 203 12.50 -0.69 -5.80
CA LEU A 203 13.84 -1.26 -5.80
C LEU A 203 14.89 -0.23 -5.38
N PHE A 204 14.91 0.94 -6.02
CA PHE A 204 15.89 1.98 -5.69
C PHE A 204 15.65 2.58 -4.30
N ALA A 205 14.39 2.76 -3.90
CA ALA A 205 14.07 3.28 -2.58
C ALA A 205 14.53 2.32 -1.47
N ARG A 206 14.24 1.02 -1.63
CA ARG A 206 14.54 -0.01 -0.65
C ARG A 206 16.05 -0.30 -0.55
N VAL A 207 16.72 -0.50 -1.69
CA VAL A 207 18.16 -0.77 -1.71
C VAL A 207 18.95 0.45 -1.24
N GLY A 208 18.62 1.64 -1.73
CA GLY A 208 19.28 2.88 -1.33
C GLY A 208 19.06 3.21 0.14
N GLY A 209 17.82 3.02 0.64
CA GLY A 209 17.49 3.16 2.07
C GLY A 209 18.28 2.20 2.94
N GLY A 210 18.27 0.91 2.60
CA GLY A 210 18.98 -0.13 3.36
C GLY A 210 20.50 0.07 3.39
N ILE A 211 21.12 0.52 2.28
CA ILE A 211 22.54 0.87 2.25
C ILE A 211 22.82 2.03 3.20
N PHE A 212 21.99 3.08 3.16
CA PHE A 212 22.18 4.24 4.03
C PHE A 212 22.02 3.87 5.51
N THR A 213 20.96 3.12 5.86
CA THR A 213 20.68 2.66 7.23
C THR A 213 21.88 1.86 7.77
N LYS A 214 22.36 0.87 7.02
CA LYS A 214 23.50 0.07 7.51
C LYS A 214 24.81 0.83 7.55
N ALA A 215 25.03 1.77 6.65
CA ALA A 215 26.22 2.63 6.72
C ALA A 215 26.18 3.58 7.92
N ALA A 216 25.01 4.11 8.26
CA ALA A 216 24.82 4.99 9.41
C ALA A 216 24.97 4.22 10.74
N ASP A 217 24.30 3.07 10.88
CA ASP A 217 24.35 2.16 12.02
C ASP A 217 25.81 1.74 12.33
N VAL A 218 26.49 1.12 11.35
CA VAL A 218 27.89 0.70 11.52
C VAL A 218 28.81 1.90 11.78
N GLY A 219 28.60 3.04 11.12
CA GLY A 219 29.39 4.25 11.33
C GLY A 219 29.19 4.83 12.73
N ALA A 220 27.97 4.85 13.25
CA ALA A 220 27.65 5.29 14.61
C ALA A 220 28.29 4.38 15.66
N ASP A 221 28.26 3.08 15.44
CA ASP A 221 28.88 2.09 16.31
C ASP A 221 30.43 2.22 16.35
N LEU A 222 31.06 2.36 15.20
CA LEU A 222 32.51 2.55 15.14
C LEU A 222 32.96 3.80 15.88
N VAL A 223 32.32 4.93 15.66
CA VAL A 223 32.66 6.19 16.34
C VAL A 223 32.33 6.11 17.83
N GLY A 224 31.18 5.59 18.21
CA GLY A 224 30.77 5.51 19.61
C GLY A 224 31.49 4.43 20.39
N LYS A 225 31.32 3.18 20.03
CA LYS A 225 31.83 2.05 20.81
C LYS A 225 33.33 1.86 20.67
N VAL A 226 33.94 2.04 19.48
CA VAL A 226 35.34 1.74 19.22
C VAL A 226 36.22 2.95 19.47
N GLU A 227 35.91 4.11 18.90
CA GLU A 227 36.78 5.30 19.04
C GLU A 227 36.55 6.05 20.34
N ALA A 228 35.29 6.30 20.72
CA ALA A 228 34.96 7.09 21.91
C ALA A 228 34.77 6.27 23.19
N GLY A 229 34.58 4.95 23.08
CA GLY A 229 34.36 4.04 24.23
C GLY A 229 33.08 4.37 25.00
N ILE A 230 32.03 4.90 24.33
CA ILE A 230 30.75 5.24 24.92
C ILE A 230 29.70 4.19 24.55
N PRO A 231 28.61 4.06 25.33
CA PRO A 231 27.51 3.13 25.00
C PRO A 231 26.87 3.42 23.66
N GLU A 232 26.17 2.41 23.11
CA GLU A 232 25.30 2.56 21.97
C GLU A 232 24.23 3.63 22.26
N ASP A 233 23.82 4.37 21.25
CA ASP A 233 22.83 5.45 21.37
C ASP A 233 23.20 6.59 22.35
N ASP A 234 24.46 6.72 22.75
CA ASP A 234 24.88 7.78 23.65
C ASP A 234 24.63 9.17 23.00
N PRO A 235 23.92 10.09 23.68
CA PRO A 235 23.59 11.40 23.13
C PRO A 235 24.80 12.29 22.80
N ARG A 236 26.01 11.92 23.28
CA ARG A 236 27.27 12.59 22.94
C ARG A 236 27.79 12.20 21.55
N ASN A 237 27.34 11.06 21.00
CA ASN A 237 27.72 10.62 19.67
C ASN A 237 26.79 11.28 18.61
N PRO A 238 27.28 12.24 17.79
CA PRO A 238 26.47 12.89 16.78
C PRO A 238 26.03 11.95 15.66
N ALA A 239 26.71 10.82 15.49
CA ALA A 239 26.38 9.82 14.46
C ALA A 239 25.05 9.09 14.76
N VAL A 240 24.58 9.08 16.01
CA VAL A 240 23.25 8.58 16.40
C VAL A 240 22.12 9.31 15.66
N ILE A 241 22.30 10.60 15.31
CA ILE A 241 21.31 11.30 14.48
C ILE A 241 21.27 10.71 13.08
N ALA A 242 22.42 10.38 12.49
CA ALA A 242 22.48 9.76 11.16
C ALA A 242 21.87 8.37 11.16
N ASP A 243 22.06 7.60 12.24
CA ASP A 243 21.47 6.30 12.45
C ASP A 243 19.92 6.40 12.51
N ASN A 244 19.40 7.26 13.37
CA ASN A 244 17.96 7.54 13.41
C ASN A 244 17.37 8.04 12.07
N VAL A 245 18.13 8.79 11.27
CA VAL A 245 17.73 9.16 9.91
C VAL A 245 17.68 7.92 9.03
N GLY A 246 18.65 7.01 9.18
CA GLY A 246 18.72 5.74 8.48
C GLY A 246 17.48 4.89 8.66
N ASP A 247 17.05 4.70 9.91
CA ASP A 247 15.82 3.95 10.24
C ASP A 247 14.58 4.56 9.55
N ASN A 248 14.41 5.88 9.66
CA ASN A 248 13.27 6.53 8.99
C ASN A 248 13.34 6.43 7.46
N VAL A 249 14.52 6.39 6.88
CA VAL A 249 14.72 6.29 5.43
C VAL A 249 14.53 4.85 4.94
N GLY A 250 15.14 3.88 5.61
CA GLY A 250 15.08 2.46 5.26
C GLY A 250 13.70 1.88 5.53
N ASP A 251 13.28 1.98 6.79
CA ASP A 251 12.09 1.28 7.27
C ASP A 251 10.77 2.01 6.96
N VAL A 252 10.81 3.31 6.69
CA VAL A 252 9.58 4.03 6.32
C VAL A 252 9.55 4.41 4.85
N ALA A 253 10.51 5.19 4.36
CA ALA A 253 10.45 5.64 2.96
C ALA A 253 10.66 4.48 1.98
N GLY A 254 11.66 3.62 2.24
CA GLY A 254 11.95 2.43 1.43
C GLY A 254 10.80 1.43 1.46
N MET A 255 10.32 1.08 2.65
CA MET A 255 9.19 0.17 2.82
C MET A 255 7.89 0.74 2.24
N GLY A 256 7.66 2.06 2.30
CA GLY A 256 6.47 2.68 1.73
C GLY A 256 6.36 2.50 0.22
N ALA A 257 7.48 2.66 -0.48
CA ALA A 257 7.54 2.41 -1.91
C ALA A 257 7.35 0.91 -2.24
N ASP A 258 7.92 0.01 -1.44
CA ASP A 258 7.80 -1.44 -1.57
C ASP A 258 6.36 -1.94 -1.32
N LEU A 259 5.70 -1.42 -0.27
CA LEU A 259 4.30 -1.72 0.00
C LEU A 259 3.38 -1.23 -1.13
N TYR A 260 3.68 -0.08 -1.72
CA TYR A 260 2.95 0.42 -2.89
C TYR A 260 3.09 -0.54 -4.08
N GLU A 261 4.33 -0.98 -4.39
CA GLU A 261 4.62 -1.96 -5.43
C GLU A 261 3.85 -3.26 -5.19
N SER A 262 3.99 -3.85 -4.01
CA SER A 262 3.36 -5.12 -3.65
C SER A 262 1.83 -5.05 -3.74
N TYR A 263 1.24 -3.96 -3.24
CA TYR A 263 -0.21 -3.73 -3.31
C TYR A 263 -0.70 -3.54 -4.75
N ALA A 264 0.01 -2.75 -5.56
CA ALA A 264 -0.30 -2.56 -6.97
C ALA A 264 -0.14 -3.88 -7.75
N GLY A 265 0.98 -4.58 -7.56
CA GLY A 265 1.31 -5.83 -8.24
C GLY A 265 0.30 -6.94 -7.95
N ALA A 266 -0.07 -7.15 -6.69
CA ALA A 266 -1.07 -8.15 -6.29
C ALA A 266 -2.43 -7.88 -6.98
N ARG A 267 -2.87 -6.61 -7.02
CA ARG A 267 -4.12 -6.22 -7.67
C ARG A 267 -4.06 -6.39 -9.19
N LEU A 268 -3.00 -5.91 -9.83
CA LEU A 268 -2.82 -6.03 -11.29
C LEU A 268 -2.75 -7.49 -11.73
N SER A 269 -2.03 -8.32 -10.99
CA SER A 269 -1.95 -9.76 -11.23
C SER A 269 -3.31 -10.44 -11.09
N SER A 270 -4.08 -10.08 -10.04
CA SER A 270 -5.43 -10.61 -9.84
C SER A 270 -6.38 -10.20 -10.97
N MET A 271 -6.27 -8.96 -11.46
CA MET A 271 -7.05 -8.47 -12.61
C MET A 271 -6.69 -9.22 -13.90
N ALA A 272 -5.40 -9.38 -14.18
CA ALA A 272 -4.92 -10.11 -15.36
C ALA A 272 -5.35 -11.58 -15.34
N LEU A 273 -5.20 -12.26 -14.20
CA LEU A 273 -5.63 -13.64 -14.01
C LEU A 273 -7.16 -13.78 -14.16
N GLY A 274 -7.94 -12.86 -13.59
CA GLY A 274 -9.40 -12.85 -13.72
C GLY A 274 -9.85 -12.74 -15.18
N VAL A 275 -9.22 -11.88 -15.97
CA VAL A 275 -9.48 -11.74 -17.41
C VAL A 275 -9.07 -13.01 -18.16
N SER A 276 -7.88 -13.56 -17.89
CA SER A 276 -7.37 -14.78 -18.51
C SER A 276 -8.21 -16.01 -18.18
N ALA A 277 -8.85 -16.04 -17.01
CA ALA A 277 -9.81 -17.08 -16.61
C ALA A 277 -11.18 -16.96 -17.29
N GLY A 278 -11.37 -16.01 -18.22
CA GLY A 278 -12.59 -15.81 -18.96
C GLY A 278 -13.68 -14.99 -18.25
N LEU A 279 -13.34 -14.34 -17.12
CA LEU A 279 -14.29 -13.49 -16.40
C LEU A 279 -14.48 -12.10 -17.04
N GLY A 280 -13.70 -11.77 -18.09
CA GLY A 280 -13.81 -10.51 -18.81
C GLY A 280 -13.67 -9.30 -17.86
N PHE A 281 -14.54 -8.31 -17.99
CA PHE A 281 -14.55 -7.11 -17.12
C PHE A 281 -14.79 -7.43 -15.63
N GLN A 282 -15.54 -8.47 -15.30
CA GLN A 282 -15.76 -8.86 -13.91
C GLN A 282 -14.44 -9.27 -13.23
N GLY A 283 -13.54 -9.90 -13.99
CA GLY A 283 -12.19 -10.25 -13.52
C GLY A 283 -11.34 -9.04 -13.09
N MET A 284 -11.58 -7.86 -13.67
CA MET A 284 -10.92 -6.62 -13.26
C MET A 284 -11.68 -5.87 -12.15
N MET A 285 -13.01 -5.87 -12.23
CA MET A 285 -13.86 -5.13 -11.29
C MET A 285 -13.76 -5.66 -9.85
N ILE A 286 -13.71 -6.99 -9.69
CA ILE A 286 -13.74 -7.63 -8.36
C ILE A 286 -12.51 -7.30 -7.52
N PRO A 287 -11.26 -7.44 -8.00
CA PRO A 287 -10.10 -7.02 -7.24
C PRO A 287 -10.14 -5.54 -6.85
N MET A 288 -10.60 -4.65 -7.74
CA MET A 288 -10.72 -3.23 -7.47
C MET A 288 -11.78 -2.94 -6.39
N ALA A 289 -12.96 -3.54 -6.50
CA ALA A 289 -14.03 -3.40 -5.52
C ALA A 289 -13.64 -4.00 -4.16
N LEU A 290 -12.97 -5.15 -4.14
CA LEU A 290 -12.48 -5.78 -2.91
C LEU A 290 -11.44 -4.91 -2.20
N CYS A 291 -10.52 -4.27 -2.94
CA CYS A 291 -9.58 -3.31 -2.38
C CYS A 291 -10.30 -2.11 -1.74
N ALA A 292 -11.31 -1.56 -2.39
CA ALA A 292 -12.10 -0.47 -1.83
C ALA A 292 -12.83 -0.89 -0.54
N LEU A 293 -13.47 -2.05 -0.53
CA LEU A 293 -14.11 -2.62 0.67
C LEU A 293 -13.10 -2.91 1.77
N GLY A 294 -11.90 -3.37 1.42
CA GLY A 294 -10.78 -3.55 2.34
C GLY A 294 -10.34 -2.25 3.03
N ILE A 295 -10.38 -1.12 2.32
CA ILE A 295 -10.11 0.20 2.91
C ILE A 295 -11.15 0.53 3.98
N PHE A 296 -12.45 0.35 3.70
CA PHE A 296 -13.50 0.55 4.71
C PHE A 296 -13.31 -0.35 5.92
N ALA A 297 -13.01 -1.64 5.71
CA ALA A 297 -12.74 -2.59 6.78
C ALA A 297 -11.54 -2.17 7.63
N SER A 298 -10.46 -1.68 6.99
CA SER A 298 -9.24 -1.23 7.67
C SER A 298 -9.47 0.05 8.49
N ILE A 299 -10.27 0.99 7.98
CA ILE A 299 -10.68 2.18 8.74
C ILE A 299 -11.42 1.75 10.01
N ILE A 300 -12.39 0.85 9.91
CA ILE A 300 -13.12 0.32 11.07
C ILE A 300 -12.17 -0.38 12.03
N GLY A 301 -11.31 -1.28 11.54
CA GLY A 301 -10.35 -2.02 12.36
C GLY A 301 -9.37 -1.12 13.12
N SER A 302 -8.99 0.01 12.54
CA SER A 302 -8.06 0.96 13.17
C SER A 302 -8.60 1.56 14.49
N PHE A 303 -9.91 1.67 14.67
CA PHE A 303 -10.51 2.16 15.90
C PHE A 303 -10.45 1.17 17.08
N PHE A 304 -10.16 -0.11 16.80
CA PHE A 304 -10.07 -1.15 17.84
C PHE A 304 -8.65 -1.33 18.39
N VAL A 305 -7.66 -0.63 17.85
CA VAL A 305 -6.28 -0.66 18.36
C VAL A 305 -6.19 0.22 19.61
N LYS A 306 -6.23 -0.45 20.78
CA LYS A 306 -6.15 0.18 22.11
C LYS A 306 -5.46 -0.78 23.07
N THR A 307 -4.65 -0.24 23.99
CA THR A 307 -4.01 -1.01 25.06
C THR A 307 -4.31 -0.43 26.43
N GLU A 308 -4.02 -1.19 27.48
CA GLU A 308 -4.11 -0.76 28.88
C GLU A 308 -2.77 -0.15 29.31
N GLU A 309 -2.79 0.69 30.35
CA GLU A 309 -1.57 1.21 30.95
C GLU A 309 -0.78 0.07 31.64
N GLY A 310 0.54 0.10 31.49
CA GLY A 310 1.41 -0.97 32.02
C GLY A 310 1.35 -2.28 31.27
N ALA A 311 0.84 -2.27 30.02
CA ALA A 311 0.81 -3.47 29.18
C ALA A 311 2.21 -3.91 28.77
N ASP A 312 2.49 -5.21 28.86
CA ASP A 312 3.70 -5.82 28.32
C ASP A 312 3.74 -5.76 26.78
N GLN A 313 4.92 -5.94 26.18
CA GLN A 313 5.12 -5.98 24.74
C GLN A 313 4.14 -6.95 24.04
N LYS A 314 3.90 -8.14 24.61
CA LYS A 314 2.92 -9.11 24.08
C LYS A 314 1.48 -8.55 24.02
N LYS A 315 1.07 -7.76 25.02
CA LYS A 315 -0.25 -7.10 25.01
C LYS A 315 -0.33 -5.97 23.99
N LEU A 316 0.78 -5.23 23.78
CA LEU A 316 0.86 -4.19 22.74
C LEU A 316 0.70 -4.79 21.35
N LEU A 317 1.47 -5.83 21.02
CA LEU A 317 1.36 -6.59 19.77
C LEU A 317 -0.04 -7.20 19.60
N GLY A 318 -0.60 -7.77 20.68
CA GLY A 318 -1.97 -8.28 20.69
C GLY A 318 -3.03 -7.23 20.36
N SER A 319 -2.81 -5.98 20.77
CA SER A 319 -3.71 -4.87 20.46
C SER A 319 -3.67 -4.48 18.97
N LEU A 320 -2.50 -4.52 18.34
CA LEU A 320 -2.34 -4.31 16.90
C LEU A 320 -3.03 -5.44 16.12
N ARG A 321 -2.83 -6.70 16.54
CA ARG A 321 -3.46 -7.88 15.94
C ARG A 321 -4.99 -7.82 15.98
N LYS A 322 -5.60 -7.31 17.07
CA LYS A 322 -7.06 -7.13 17.15
C LYS A 322 -7.60 -6.30 15.98
N GLY A 323 -6.95 -5.19 15.64
CA GLY A 323 -7.32 -4.37 14.50
C GLY A 323 -7.27 -5.15 13.18
N THR A 324 -6.20 -5.93 12.97
CA THR A 324 -6.02 -6.76 11.77
C THR A 324 -7.08 -7.88 11.68
N TYR A 325 -7.38 -8.58 12.78
CA TYR A 325 -8.37 -9.65 12.77
C TYR A 325 -9.80 -9.13 12.51
N ILE A 326 -10.16 -7.99 13.12
CA ILE A 326 -11.47 -7.36 12.86
C ILE A 326 -11.58 -6.94 11.40
N SER A 327 -10.55 -6.30 10.84
CA SER A 327 -10.53 -5.95 9.41
C SER A 327 -10.64 -7.19 8.53
N SER A 328 -9.94 -8.28 8.86
CA SER A 328 -9.99 -9.53 8.11
C SER A 328 -11.39 -10.16 8.10
N VAL A 329 -12.08 -10.18 9.24
CA VAL A 329 -13.46 -10.68 9.32
C VAL A 329 -14.40 -9.82 8.47
N LEU A 330 -14.26 -8.50 8.52
CA LEU A 330 -15.06 -7.60 7.70
C LEU A 330 -14.80 -7.80 6.20
N VAL A 331 -13.55 -8.04 5.80
CA VAL A 331 -13.18 -8.36 4.41
C VAL A 331 -13.80 -9.69 3.97
N ILE A 332 -13.83 -10.71 4.82
CA ILE A 332 -14.50 -11.99 4.52
C ILE A 332 -15.99 -11.77 4.24
N ILE A 333 -16.68 -11.01 5.10
CA ILE A 333 -18.09 -10.69 4.93
C ILE A 333 -18.30 -9.89 3.62
N ALA A 334 -17.48 -8.87 3.38
CA ALA A 334 -17.55 -8.06 2.19
C ALA A 334 -17.29 -8.87 0.90
N ALA A 335 -16.31 -9.78 0.92
CA ALA A 335 -16.01 -10.68 -0.19
C ALA A 335 -17.18 -11.64 -0.48
N PHE A 336 -17.80 -12.21 0.57
CA PHE A 336 -18.97 -13.07 0.42
C PHE A 336 -20.12 -12.32 -0.27
N VAL A 337 -20.44 -11.12 0.22
CA VAL A 337 -21.51 -10.29 -0.36
C VAL A 337 -21.17 -9.92 -1.80
N LEU A 338 -19.92 -9.49 -2.07
CA LEU A 338 -19.46 -9.09 -3.40
C LEU A 338 -19.61 -10.25 -4.40
N ILE A 339 -19.15 -11.45 -4.06
CA ILE A 339 -19.22 -12.65 -4.92
C ILE A 339 -20.68 -13.05 -5.17
N LYS A 340 -21.55 -13.00 -4.15
CA LYS A 340 -22.97 -13.30 -4.29
C LYS A 340 -23.69 -12.29 -5.19
N VAL A 341 -23.43 -11.01 -5.01
CA VAL A 341 -24.03 -9.94 -5.82
C VAL A 341 -23.55 -10.01 -7.27
N SER A 342 -22.27 -10.32 -7.49
CA SER A 342 -21.68 -10.47 -8.82
C SER A 342 -22.12 -11.76 -9.54
N GLY A 343 -22.81 -12.68 -8.87
CA GLY A 343 -23.26 -13.95 -9.46
C GLY A 343 -22.12 -14.92 -9.82
N LEU A 344 -20.95 -14.78 -9.21
CA LEU A 344 -19.79 -15.61 -9.47
C LEU A 344 -19.77 -16.88 -8.62
N GLY A 345 -19.00 -17.87 -9.06
CA GLY A 345 -18.88 -19.15 -8.39
C GLY A 345 -18.22 -19.02 -7.01
N MET A 346 -18.69 -19.81 -6.03
CA MET A 346 -18.15 -19.83 -4.67
C MET A 346 -16.66 -20.25 -4.60
N GLY A 347 -16.10 -20.88 -5.65
CA GLY A 347 -14.68 -21.18 -5.73
C GLY A 347 -13.79 -19.93 -5.63
N LEU A 348 -14.23 -18.79 -6.19
CA LEU A 348 -13.50 -17.53 -6.08
C LEU A 348 -13.51 -17.00 -4.62
N PHE A 349 -14.61 -17.16 -3.90
CA PHE A 349 -14.69 -16.84 -2.47
C PHE A 349 -13.72 -17.68 -1.64
N VAL A 350 -13.67 -18.99 -1.89
CA VAL A 350 -12.71 -19.89 -1.21
C VAL A 350 -11.26 -19.47 -1.52
N ALA A 351 -10.95 -19.12 -2.75
CA ALA A 351 -9.62 -18.61 -3.11
C ALA A 351 -9.25 -17.32 -2.36
N ILE A 352 -10.17 -16.37 -2.21
CA ILE A 352 -9.95 -15.14 -1.44
C ILE A 352 -9.68 -15.46 0.05
N ILE A 353 -10.49 -16.35 0.66
CA ILE A 353 -10.29 -16.75 2.05
C ILE A 353 -8.96 -17.46 2.24
N SER A 354 -8.60 -18.38 1.36
CA SER A 354 -7.34 -19.13 1.49
C SER A 354 -6.12 -18.18 1.44
N GLY A 355 -6.15 -17.17 0.55
CA GLY A 355 -5.13 -16.14 0.50
C GLY A 355 -5.07 -15.27 1.77
N LEU A 356 -6.23 -14.88 2.30
CA LEU A 356 -6.31 -14.11 3.54
C LEU A 356 -5.78 -14.90 4.74
N LEU A 357 -6.17 -16.17 4.87
CA LEU A 357 -5.70 -17.06 5.94
C LEU A 357 -4.18 -17.29 5.83
N ALA A 358 -3.66 -17.49 4.61
CA ALA A 358 -2.22 -17.62 4.39
C ALA A 358 -1.48 -16.36 4.86
N GLY A 359 -1.97 -15.17 4.52
CA GLY A 359 -1.39 -13.91 4.97
C GLY A 359 -1.41 -13.73 6.49
N VAL A 360 -2.52 -14.09 7.16
CA VAL A 360 -2.63 -14.06 8.62
C VAL A 360 -1.66 -15.05 9.27
N LEU A 361 -1.53 -16.27 8.73
CA LEU A 361 -0.59 -17.27 9.23
C LEU A 361 0.87 -16.85 9.06
N ILE A 362 1.23 -16.30 7.90
CA ILE A 362 2.57 -15.76 7.66
C ILE A 362 2.88 -14.67 8.70
N GLY A 363 1.97 -13.72 8.91
CA GLY A 363 2.13 -12.67 9.92
C GLY A 363 2.31 -13.24 11.34
N TYR A 364 1.53 -14.26 11.70
CA TYR A 364 1.64 -14.91 12.99
C TYR A 364 2.98 -15.62 13.18
N PHE A 365 3.44 -16.39 12.20
CA PHE A 365 4.73 -17.08 12.27
C PHE A 365 5.90 -16.09 12.25
N THR A 366 5.83 -15.05 11.42
CA THR A 366 6.87 -14.02 11.41
C THR A 366 7.01 -13.40 12.80
N GLU A 367 5.89 -12.98 13.40
CA GLU A 367 5.90 -12.40 14.75
C GLU A 367 6.43 -13.39 15.80
N TYR A 368 6.03 -14.68 15.71
CA TYR A 368 6.49 -15.71 16.64
C TYR A 368 8.00 -15.89 16.63
N TYR A 369 8.64 -15.81 15.44
CA TYR A 369 10.09 -16.01 15.31
C TYR A 369 10.91 -14.72 15.44
N THR A 370 10.31 -13.56 15.37
CA THR A 370 11.02 -12.26 15.42
C THR A 370 10.75 -11.45 16.69
N SER A 371 9.68 -11.77 17.44
CA SER A 371 9.45 -11.13 18.74
C SER A 371 10.24 -11.86 19.81
N ASP A 372 10.97 -11.10 20.62
CA ASP A 372 11.58 -11.63 21.85
C ASP A 372 10.47 -12.16 22.76
N SER A 373 10.52 -13.45 23.03
CA SER A 373 9.55 -14.18 23.85
C SER A 373 9.97 -14.16 25.32
#